data_9931f31eb84dc49473993fd68073c294
#
_entry.id   9931f31eb84dc49473993fd68073c294
#
_cell.length_a   1.000
_cell.length_b   1.000
_cell.length_c   1.000
_cell.angle_alpha   90.00
_cell.angle_beta   90.00
_cell.angle_gamma   90.00
#
_symmetry.space_group_name_H-M   'P 1'
#
loop_
_entity.id
_entity.type
_entity.pdbx_description
1 polymer ?
#
loop_
_entity_poly.entity_id
_entity_poly.type
_entity_poly.pdbx_seq_one_letter_code
_entity_poly.pdbx_strand_id
1 'polypeptide(L)'
;MSASSCQATIGGLGATQCFTALSPGLLPTVKILTLRIDYTASTNICDKSYQFKYKLAGNRANTIVNRSVSSCSVGYDTYVLDLNKDMVNGSQVCARQKNSATVQKWTNWYCHDVWG
;
A
#
# COMPACT_ATOMS: atom_id res chain seq x y z
N MET A 1 -0.97 -15.23 6.81
CA MET A 1 -1.80 -14.29 6.01
C MET A 1 -1.03 -13.81 4.80
N SER A 2 -1.66 -13.76 3.68
CA SER A 2 -1.24 -12.96 2.53
C SER A 2 -2.50 -12.42 1.88
N ALA A 3 -2.54 -11.11 1.62
CA ALA A 3 -3.74 -10.46 1.10
C ALA A 3 -3.38 -9.51 -0.02
N SER A 4 -4.17 -9.53 -1.08
CA SER A 4 -4.00 -8.63 -2.23
C SER A 4 -5.36 -8.29 -2.80
N SER A 5 -5.58 -7.03 -3.12
CA SER A 5 -6.78 -6.58 -3.80
C SER A 5 -6.55 -5.25 -4.51
N CYS A 6 -7.41 -4.96 -5.46
CA CYS A 6 -7.27 -3.82 -6.34
C CYS A 6 -8.54 -2.98 -6.36
N GLN A 7 -8.39 -1.69 -6.65
CA GLN A 7 -9.49 -0.75 -6.82
C GLN A 7 -9.20 0.22 -7.97
N ALA A 8 -10.26 0.68 -8.64
CA ALA A 8 -10.15 1.77 -9.60
C ALA A 8 -9.79 3.06 -8.85
N THR A 9 -8.95 3.89 -9.45
CA THR A 9 -8.47 5.12 -8.82
C THR A 9 -8.59 6.32 -9.75
N ILE A 10 -8.27 7.48 -9.20
CA ILE A 10 -8.04 8.70 -9.99
C ILE A 10 -6.80 8.49 -10.85
N GLY A 11 -6.75 9.06 -12.03
CA GLY A 11 -5.52 9.10 -12.82
C GLY A 11 -5.64 8.57 -14.22
N GLY A 12 -6.76 8.77 -14.84
CA GLY A 12 -6.98 8.42 -16.23
C GLY A 12 -7.82 7.15 -16.41
N LEU A 13 -8.16 6.86 -17.63
CA LEU A 13 -8.98 5.71 -17.96
C LEU A 13 -8.26 4.41 -17.66
N GLY A 14 -8.89 3.53 -16.88
CA GLY A 14 -8.31 2.25 -16.50
C GLY A 14 -7.26 2.32 -15.41
N ALA A 15 -7.11 3.46 -14.74
CA ALA A 15 -6.17 3.57 -13.63
C ALA A 15 -6.61 2.68 -12.46
N THR A 16 -5.70 1.86 -11.96
CA THR A 16 -5.97 0.87 -10.93
C THR A 16 -4.84 0.84 -9.93
N GLN A 17 -5.19 0.77 -8.64
CA GLN A 17 -4.26 0.57 -7.54
C GLN A 17 -4.49 -0.78 -6.91
N CYS A 18 -3.42 -1.54 -6.72
CA CYS A 18 -3.45 -2.80 -5.98
C CYS A 18 -2.56 -2.69 -4.74
N PHE A 19 -3.03 -3.25 -3.64
CA PHE A 19 -2.28 -3.30 -2.40
C PHE A 19 -2.14 -4.75 -1.92
N THR A 20 -0.89 -5.16 -1.67
CA THR A 20 -0.56 -6.51 -1.23
C THR A 20 0.20 -6.45 0.09
N ALA A 21 -0.24 -7.24 1.06
CA ALA A 21 0.48 -7.49 2.29
C ALA A 21 0.93 -8.95 2.30
N LEU A 22 2.23 -9.18 2.31
CA LEU A 22 2.81 -10.51 2.29
C LEU A 22 3.23 -10.94 3.68
N SER A 23 2.72 -12.08 4.13
CA SER A 23 3.07 -12.66 5.42
C SER A 23 2.98 -14.17 5.39
N PRO A 24 4.10 -14.89 5.52
CA PRO A 24 4.09 -16.34 5.67
C PRO A 24 3.85 -16.81 7.12
N GLY A 25 3.57 -15.90 8.06
CA GLY A 25 3.49 -16.21 9.47
C GLY A 25 2.25 -16.99 9.89
N LEU A 26 2.30 -17.58 11.08
CA LEU A 26 1.23 -18.33 11.73
C LEU A 26 0.84 -17.66 13.04
N LEU A 27 -0.38 -17.97 13.53
CA LEU A 27 -0.88 -17.51 14.82
C LEU A 27 0.07 -17.87 15.98
N PRO A 28 0.11 -17.09 17.09
CA PRO A 28 -0.76 -15.96 17.41
C PRO A 28 -0.33 -14.62 16.81
N THR A 29 0.88 -14.53 16.33
CA THR A 29 1.39 -13.34 15.65
C THR A 29 1.67 -13.65 14.18
N VAL A 30 1.48 -12.65 13.34
CA VAL A 30 1.76 -12.71 11.92
C VAL A 30 2.84 -11.70 11.61
N LYS A 31 3.95 -12.15 11.05
CA LYS A 31 4.99 -11.22 10.60
C LYS A 31 4.62 -10.70 9.22
N ILE A 32 4.34 -9.41 9.13
CA ILE A 32 4.16 -8.75 7.85
C ILE A 32 5.54 -8.42 7.30
N LEU A 33 5.97 -9.15 6.27
CA LEU A 33 7.28 -8.97 5.66
C LEU A 33 7.33 -7.73 4.78
N THR A 34 6.38 -7.63 3.85
CA THR A 34 6.35 -6.53 2.89
C THR A 34 4.95 -5.98 2.72
N LEU A 35 4.89 -4.69 2.43
CA LEU A 35 3.70 -4.02 1.90
C LEU A 35 4.03 -3.54 0.49
N ARG A 36 3.22 -3.89 -0.48
CA ARG A 36 3.45 -3.56 -1.88
C ARG A 36 2.26 -2.82 -2.45
N ILE A 37 2.55 -1.74 -3.16
CA ILE A 37 1.55 -0.99 -3.90
C ILE A 37 1.91 -1.02 -5.39
N ASP A 38 0.96 -1.39 -6.22
CA ASP A 38 1.05 -1.40 -7.67
C ASP A 38 0.04 -0.42 -8.24
N TYR A 39 0.44 0.34 -9.23
CA TYR A 39 -0.41 1.33 -9.88
C TYR A 39 -0.27 1.22 -11.39
N THR A 40 -1.39 1.21 -12.09
CA THR A 40 -1.44 1.26 -13.55
C THR A 40 -2.24 2.48 -14.00
N ALA A 41 -1.81 3.11 -15.07
CA ALA A 41 -2.49 4.25 -15.66
C ALA A 41 -2.19 4.30 -17.16
N SER A 42 -2.97 5.06 -17.90
CA SER A 42 -2.77 5.22 -19.35
C SER A 42 -1.74 6.29 -19.71
N THR A 43 -1.07 6.86 -18.75
CA THR A 43 -0.11 7.97 -18.91
C THR A 43 1.15 7.73 -18.10
N ASN A 44 2.14 8.63 -18.24
CA ASN A 44 3.35 8.58 -17.42
C ASN A 44 3.02 8.80 -15.94
N ILE A 45 3.76 8.10 -15.09
CA ILE A 45 3.62 8.16 -13.64
C ILE A 45 4.91 8.73 -13.08
N CYS A 46 4.88 10.00 -12.69
CA CYS A 46 6.04 10.76 -12.19
C CYS A 46 5.74 11.35 -10.81
N ASP A 47 6.78 11.85 -10.14
CA ASP A 47 6.66 12.53 -8.85
C ASP A 47 5.84 11.71 -7.86
N LYS A 48 6.29 10.49 -7.62
CA LYS A 48 5.55 9.49 -6.88
C LYS A 48 5.75 9.67 -5.39
N SER A 49 4.65 9.65 -4.65
CA SER A 49 4.65 9.63 -3.18
C SER A 49 3.79 8.48 -2.70
N TYR A 50 4.29 7.75 -1.71
CA TYR A 50 3.61 6.61 -1.14
C TYR A 50 3.46 6.81 0.36
N GLN A 51 2.31 6.44 0.89
CA GLN A 51 2.10 6.35 2.33
C GLN A 51 1.59 4.96 2.68
N PHE A 52 2.23 4.38 3.68
CA PHE A 52 1.78 3.16 4.31
C PHE A 52 1.44 3.49 5.75
N LYS A 53 0.40 2.90 6.28
CA LYS A 53 0.11 3.02 7.71
C LYS A 53 -0.26 1.66 8.26
N TYR A 54 0.04 1.45 9.52
CA TYR A 54 -0.43 0.29 10.24
C TYR A 54 -0.84 0.67 11.65
N LYS A 55 -1.81 -0.07 12.16
CA LYS A 55 -2.34 0.07 13.49
C LYS A 55 -2.38 -1.31 14.14
N LEU A 56 -1.63 -1.48 15.22
CA LEU A 56 -1.63 -2.74 15.96
C LEU A 56 -2.94 -2.87 16.74
N ALA A 57 -3.43 -4.11 16.85
CA ALA A 57 -4.62 -4.38 17.64
C ALA A 57 -4.41 -3.89 19.08
N GLY A 58 -5.40 -3.21 19.63
CA GLY A 58 -5.35 -2.61 20.96
C GLY A 58 -4.74 -1.21 21.00
N ASN A 59 -4.11 -0.74 19.94
CA ASN A 59 -3.58 0.62 19.86
C ASN A 59 -4.60 1.56 19.22
N ARG A 60 -4.56 2.84 19.62
CA ARG A 60 -5.46 3.87 19.09
C ARG A 60 -4.85 4.66 17.95
N ALA A 61 -3.54 4.64 17.81
CA ALA A 61 -2.82 5.44 16.83
C ALA A 61 -2.26 4.58 15.71
N ASN A 62 -2.21 5.15 14.49
CA ASN A 62 -1.52 4.57 13.36
C ASN A 62 -0.05 4.98 13.37
N THR A 63 0.81 4.08 12.89
CA THR A 63 2.17 4.42 12.49
C THR A 63 2.17 4.67 10.99
N ILE A 64 2.69 5.81 10.56
CA ILE A 64 2.71 6.21 9.14
C ILE A 64 4.14 6.20 8.63
N VAL A 65 4.33 5.58 7.48
CA VAL A 65 5.62 5.53 6.77
C VAL A 65 5.45 6.25 5.43
N ASN A 66 6.29 7.27 5.20
CA ASN A 66 6.28 8.05 3.96
C ASN A 66 7.46 7.67 3.08
N ARG A 67 7.22 7.56 1.77
CA ARG A 67 8.25 7.29 0.76
C ARG A 67 7.97 8.13 -0.47
N SER A 68 9.05 8.51 -1.18
CA SER A 68 8.97 9.29 -2.41
C SER A 68 9.98 8.79 -3.42
N VAL A 69 9.60 8.80 -4.69
CA VAL A 69 10.46 8.44 -5.82
C VAL A 69 10.27 9.47 -6.92
N SER A 70 11.35 10.13 -7.35
CA SER A 70 11.29 11.20 -8.35
C SER A 70 11.28 10.71 -9.79
N SER A 71 11.66 9.46 -10.06
CA SER A 71 11.70 8.91 -11.42
C SER A 71 10.31 8.74 -12.01
N CYS A 72 10.25 8.60 -13.34
CA CYS A 72 9.01 8.35 -14.06
C CYS A 72 8.94 6.89 -14.52
N SER A 73 7.72 6.36 -14.55
CA SER A 73 7.39 5.06 -15.14
C SER A 73 6.34 5.27 -16.22
N VAL A 74 6.29 4.37 -17.20
CA VAL A 74 5.30 4.44 -18.28
C VAL A 74 4.25 3.36 -18.05
N GLY A 75 3.03 3.78 -17.75
CA GLY A 75 1.86 2.91 -17.63
C GLY A 75 1.79 2.03 -16.38
N TYR A 76 2.88 1.81 -15.69
CA TYR A 76 2.95 0.92 -14.53
C TYR A 76 3.98 1.40 -13.53
N ASP A 77 3.65 1.30 -12.24
CA ASP A 77 4.55 1.63 -11.15
C ASP A 77 4.34 0.66 -9.99
N THR A 78 5.42 0.33 -9.31
CA THR A 78 5.36 -0.52 -8.12
C THR A 78 6.31 0.00 -7.04
N TYR A 79 5.91 -0.14 -5.81
CA TYR A 79 6.74 0.15 -4.65
C TYR A 79 6.57 -0.93 -3.59
N VAL A 80 7.69 -1.44 -3.08
CA VAL A 80 7.70 -2.46 -2.03
C VAL A 80 8.36 -1.88 -0.79
N LEU A 81 7.65 -1.88 0.31
CA LEU A 81 8.16 -1.50 1.62
C LEU A 81 8.49 -2.77 2.42
N ASP A 82 9.76 -2.91 2.81
CA ASP A 82 10.19 -3.98 3.72
C ASP A 82 9.81 -3.56 5.14
N LEU A 83 8.84 -4.23 5.71
CA LEU A 83 8.30 -3.87 7.03
C LEU A 83 8.84 -4.75 8.15
N ASN A 84 8.85 -6.06 7.98
CA ASN A 84 9.32 -7.05 8.96
C ASN A 84 8.74 -6.82 10.35
N LYS A 85 7.42 -6.63 10.44
CA LYS A 85 6.74 -6.29 11.69
C LYS A 85 5.81 -7.42 12.12
N ASP A 86 5.98 -7.90 13.35
CA ASP A 86 5.03 -8.84 13.94
C ASP A 86 3.74 -8.11 14.33
N MET A 87 2.61 -8.68 13.93
CA MET A 87 1.29 -8.11 14.23
C MET A 87 0.36 -9.23 14.74
N VAL A 88 -0.53 -8.87 15.66
CA VAL A 88 -1.57 -9.79 16.15
C VAL A 88 -2.83 -9.65 15.31
N ASN A 89 -3.73 -10.62 15.39
CA ASN A 89 -5.06 -10.53 14.78
C ASN A 89 -5.78 -9.25 15.21
N GLY A 90 -6.46 -8.62 14.26
CA GLY A 90 -7.15 -7.35 14.49
C GLY A 90 -6.31 -6.13 14.21
N SER A 91 -5.03 -6.29 13.89
CA SER A 91 -4.20 -5.21 13.35
C SER A 91 -4.64 -4.87 11.93
N GLN A 92 -4.28 -3.70 11.44
CA GLN A 92 -4.65 -3.25 10.10
C GLN A 92 -3.43 -2.63 9.41
N VAL A 93 -3.28 -2.90 8.12
CA VAL A 93 -2.28 -2.29 7.25
C VAL A 93 -2.96 -1.61 6.09
N CYS A 94 -2.47 -0.43 5.71
CA CYS A 94 -3.06 0.37 4.64
C CYS A 94 -1.99 1.01 3.77
N ALA A 95 -2.36 1.35 2.54
CA ALA A 95 -1.52 2.10 1.62
C ALA A 95 -2.33 3.07 0.79
N ARG A 96 -1.69 4.14 0.37
CA ARG A 96 -2.19 5.09 -0.63
C ARG A 96 -1.03 5.74 -1.35
N GLN A 97 -1.31 6.37 -2.48
CA GLN A 97 -0.30 7.07 -3.25
C GLN A 97 -0.84 8.32 -3.92
N LYS A 98 0.08 9.18 -4.35
CA LYS A 98 -0.18 10.26 -5.29
C LYS A 98 1.00 10.36 -6.27
N ASN A 99 0.71 10.81 -7.48
CA ASN A 99 1.70 10.98 -8.54
C ASN A 99 1.14 11.91 -9.64
N SER A 100 1.89 12.09 -10.71
CA SER A 100 1.44 12.94 -11.81
C SER A 100 0.14 12.43 -12.48
N ALA A 101 -0.07 11.12 -12.55
CA ALA A 101 -1.28 10.56 -13.11
C ALA A 101 -2.51 10.78 -12.23
N THR A 102 -2.34 10.94 -10.93
CA THR A 102 -3.42 11.32 -10.00
C THR A 102 -3.59 12.84 -9.88
N VAL A 103 -2.87 13.61 -10.70
CA VAL A 103 -2.82 15.09 -10.62
C VAL A 103 -2.38 15.55 -9.22
N GLN A 104 -1.41 14.84 -8.66
CA GLN A 104 -0.87 15.07 -7.31
C GLN A 104 -1.93 15.02 -6.20
N LYS A 105 -2.97 14.20 -6.39
CA LYS A 105 -3.98 13.92 -5.37
C LYS A 105 -3.77 12.53 -4.79
N TRP A 106 -3.96 12.39 -3.48
CA TRP A 106 -3.91 11.07 -2.84
C TRP A 106 -5.07 10.19 -3.30
N THR A 107 -4.76 8.92 -3.60
CA THR A 107 -5.78 7.89 -3.74
C THR A 107 -6.42 7.64 -2.37
N ASN A 108 -7.55 6.96 -2.34
CA ASN A 108 -8.15 6.52 -1.08
C ASN A 108 -7.21 5.51 -0.40
N TRP A 109 -7.26 5.48 0.93
CA TRP A 109 -6.59 4.43 1.68
C TRP A 109 -7.19 3.07 1.29
N TYR A 110 -6.31 2.11 1.03
CA TYR A 110 -6.70 0.73 0.82
C TYR A 110 -6.12 -0.12 1.92
N CYS A 111 -6.97 -0.83 2.63
CA CYS A 111 -6.59 -1.49 3.87
C CYS A 111 -6.87 -2.99 3.83
N HIS A 112 -6.04 -3.75 4.55
CA HIS A 112 -6.26 -5.15 4.85
C HIS A 112 -6.22 -5.36 6.35
N ASP A 113 -7.14 -6.16 6.86
CA ASP A 113 -7.11 -6.62 8.24
C ASP A 113 -6.10 -7.77 8.37
N VAL A 114 -5.35 -7.76 9.45
CA VAL A 114 -4.35 -8.81 9.73
C VAL A 114 -5.05 -9.98 10.40
N TRP A 115 -4.86 -11.16 9.83
CA TRP A 115 -5.38 -12.41 10.36
C TRP A 115 -4.37 -13.52 10.10
N GLY A 116 -4.33 -14.48 10.94
CA GLY A 116 -3.38 -15.60 10.83
C GLY A 116 -4.03 -16.94 10.61
#